data_0a59c30fd671fc18cd30e39758b0e5be
#
_entry.id   0a59c30fd671fc18cd30e39758b0e5be
#
_cell.length_a   1.000
_cell.length_b   1.000
_cell.length_c   1.000
_cell.angle_alpha   90.00
_cell.angle_beta   90.00
_cell.angle_gamma   90.00
#
_symmetry.space_group_name_H-M   'P 1'
#
loop_
_entity.id
_entity.type
_entity.pdbx_description
1 polymer ?
#
loop_
_entity_poly.entity_id
_entity_poly.type
_entity_poly.pdbx_seq_one_letter_code
_entity_poly.pdbx_strand_id
1 'polypeptide(L)' 'PVIAFRNGQVVVVANTGDVPVELPAGTLLRASGPLDGDRLPADTTAWLES' A
#
# COMPACT_ATOMS: atom_id res chain seq x y z
N PRO A 1 8.83 4.57 7.78
CA PRO A 1 8.08 5.64 7.10
C PRO A 1 7.20 5.11 5.99
N VAL A 2 6.12 5.81 5.79
CA VAL A 2 5.13 5.45 4.76
C VAL A 2 4.92 6.67 3.89
N ILE A 3 4.96 6.45 2.58
CA ILE A 3 4.69 7.48 1.59
C ILE A 3 3.39 7.11 0.89
N ALA A 4 2.44 8.05 0.83
CA ALA A 4 1.18 7.80 0.16
C ALA A 4 0.79 9.02 -0.65
N PHE A 5 0.27 8.80 -1.86
CA PHE A 5 -0.25 9.88 -2.67
C PHE A 5 -1.42 9.37 -3.51
N ARG A 6 -2.26 10.32 -3.93
CA ARG A 6 -3.44 10.02 -4.71
C ARG A 6 -3.31 10.61 -6.11
N ASN A 7 -3.72 9.82 -7.09
CA ASN A 7 -3.83 10.27 -8.47
C ASN A 7 -5.22 9.86 -8.98
N GLY A 8 -6.16 10.79 -8.97
CA GLY A 8 -7.55 10.48 -9.29
C GLY A 8 -8.16 9.55 -8.24
N GLN A 9 -8.62 8.39 -8.66
CA GLN A 9 -9.19 7.39 -7.76
C GLN A 9 -8.16 6.35 -7.32
N VAL A 10 -6.92 6.49 -7.75
CA VAL A 10 -5.85 5.56 -7.40
C VAL A 10 -5.02 6.15 -6.26
N VAL A 11 -4.82 5.35 -5.22
CA VAL A 11 -3.96 5.69 -4.10
C VAL A 11 -2.76 4.77 -4.15
N VAL A 12 -1.56 5.35 -4.09
CA VAL A 12 -0.32 4.60 -4.06
C VAL A 12 0.26 4.72 -2.67
N VAL A 13 0.55 3.58 -2.04
CA VAL A 13 1.10 3.53 -0.69
C VAL A 13 2.40 2.75 -0.75
N ALA A 14 3.48 3.36 -0.31
CA ALA A 14 4.79 2.72 -0.25
C ALA A 14 5.24 2.65 1.21
N ASN A 15 5.49 1.44 1.69
CA ASN A 15 6.04 1.23 3.02
C ASN A 15 7.55 1.08 2.90
N THR A 16 8.27 2.14 3.24
CA THR A 16 9.73 2.14 3.20
C THR A 16 10.34 1.85 4.56
N GLY A 17 9.50 1.57 5.56
CA GLY A 17 9.94 1.19 6.90
C GLY A 17 10.23 -0.28 7.00
N ASP A 18 10.39 -0.75 8.22
CA ASP A 18 10.74 -2.13 8.51
C ASP A 18 9.66 -2.91 9.25
N VAL A 19 8.49 -2.33 9.43
CA VAL A 19 7.35 -3.00 10.04
C VAL A 19 6.14 -2.89 9.12
N PRO A 20 5.22 -3.89 9.14
CA PRO A 20 4.01 -3.79 8.32
C PRO A 20 3.11 -2.65 8.78
N VAL A 21 2.36 -2.08 7.84
CA VAL A 21 1.41 -1.00 8.11
C VAL A 21 0.05 -1.39 7.54
N GLU A 22 -1.02 -0.84 8.12
CA GLU A 22 -2.36 -1.08 7.61
C GLU A 22 -2.57 -0.36 6.29
N LEU A 23 -3.24 -1.04 5.35
CA LEU A 23 -3.62 -0.42 4.09
C LEU A 23 -4.84 0.45 4.27
N PRO A 24 -4.95 1.57 3.54
CA PRO A 24 -6.16 2.35 3.53
C PRO A 24 -7.29 1.57 2.86
N ALA A 25 -8.54 2.02 3.08
CA ALA A 25 -9.69 1.41 2.45
C ALA A 25 -9.61 1.58 0.93
N GLY A 26 -10.07 0.55 0.21
CA GLY A 26 -10.08 0.57 -1.24
C GLY A 26 -9.87 -0.82 -1.80
N THR A 27 -9.96 -0.93 -3.12
CA THR A 27 -9.74 -2.18 -3.82
C THR A 27 -8.29 -2.26 -4.25
N LEU A 28 -7.60 -3.33 -3.85
CA LEU A 28 -6.21 -3.53 -4.24
C LEU A 28 -6.14 -3.81 -5.75
N LEU A 29 -5.40 -2.99 -6.47
CA LEU A 29 -5.18 -3.17 -7.90
C LEU A 29 -3.90 -3.95 -8.16
N ARG A 30 -2.85 -3.64 -7.39
CA ARG A 30 -1.54 -4.23 -7.59
C ARG A 30 -0.68 -4.03 -6.35
N ALA A 31 0.27 -4.92 -6.14
CA ALA A 31 1.30 -4.76 -5.11
C ALA A 31 2.63 -5.23 -5.67
N SER A 32 3.72 -4.66 -5.15
CA SER A 32 5.07 -5.02 -5.61
C SER A 32 5.55 -6.35 -5.03
N GLY A 33 4.81 -6.89 -4.06
CA GLY A 33 5.11 -8.19 -3.46
C GLY A 33 3.90 -8.70 -2.72
N PRO A 34 3.99 -9.89 -2.08
CA PRO A 34 2.85 -10.44 -1.36
C PRO A 34 2.49 -9.58 -0.16
N LEU A 35 1.18 -9.48 0.13
CA LEU A 35 0.69 -8.74 1.28
C LEU A 35 0.63 -9.68 2.50
N ASP A 36 0.61 -9.07 3.68
CA ASP A 36 0.45 -9.78 4.95
C ASP A 36 -0.99 -9.54 5.42
N GLY A 37 -1.92 -10.35 4.90
CA GLY A 37 -3.34 -10.12 5.13
C GLY A 37 -3.76 -8.78 4.54
N ASP A 38 -4.27 -7.88 5.40
CA ASP A 38 -4.65 -6.52 4.99
C ASP A 38 -3.57 -5.49 5.31
N ARG A 39 -2.34 -5.94 5.53
CA ARG A 39 -1.21 -5.07 5.86
C ARG A 39 -0.20 -5.05 4.73
N LEU A 40 0.45 -3.91 4.60
CA LEU A 40 1.52 -3.69 3.64
C LEU A 40 2.85 -3.97 4.32
N PRO A 41 3.56 -5.03 3.90
CA PRO A 41 4.85 -5.35 4.52
C PRO A 41 5.91 -4.30 4.23
N ALA A 42 7.03 -4.41 4.94
CA ALA A 42 8.20 -3.56 4.71
C ALA A 42 8.65 -3.67 3.25
N ASP A 43 9.16 -2.57 2.72
CA ASP A 43 9.71 -2.48 1.36
C ASP A 43 8.74 -2.92 0.28
N THR A 44 7.44 -2.66 0.49
CA THR A 44 6.38 -3.05 -0.44
C THR A 44 5.53 -1.85 -0.79
N THR A 45 5.10 -1.79 -2.02
CA THR A 45 4.23 -0.73 -2.54
C THR A 45 2.92 -1.35 -3.00
N ALA A 46 1.82 -0.66 -2.75
CA ALA A 46 0.50 -1.10 -3.19
C ALA A 46 -0.22 0.03 -3.92
N TRP A 47 -1.02 -0.35 -4.90
CA TRP A 47 -1.88 0.54 -5.67
C TRP A 47 -3.32 0.12 -5.40
N LEU A 48 -4.13 1.06 -4.91
CA LEU A 48 -5.52 0.81 -4.54
C LEU A 48 -6.43 1.79 -5.27
N GLU A 49 -7.64 1.34 -5.56
CA GLU A 49 -8.69 2.21 -6.08
C GLU A 49 -9.67 2.50 -4.96
N SER A 50 -9.88 3.77 -4.70
CA SER A 50 -10.79 4.19 -3.63
C SER A 50 -12.21 4.42 -4.14
#